data_3c54f728fd2bd6a9ac34abbb746cdea8
#
_entry.id   3c54f728fd2bd6a9ac34abbb746cdea8
#
_cell.length_a   1.000
_cell.length_b   1.000
_cell.length_c   1.000
_cell.angle_alpha   90.00
_cell.angle_beta   90.00
_cell.angle_gamma   90.00
#
_symmetry.space_group_name_H-M   'P 1'
#
loop_
_entity.id
_entity.type
_entity.pdbx_description
1 polymer ?
#
loop_
_entity_poly.entity_id
_entity_poly.type
_entity_poly.pdbx_seq_one_letter_code
_entity_poly.pdbx_strand_id
1 'polypeptide(L)'
;MTVSRPISKKVNFSEMSERLSAAFRRARDEGRAALVPFVTVGYPSVEATLKIIPALEAAGADVIELGVPFSDPLAEGPTIQKSSQHALELGVSSETAMTVARELRNAGVTVPMVFMGYYNPILSYGVERYCKDSAEAGIDGFIIPDLPTEENTELKALTEKY
;
A
#
# COMPACT_ATOMS: atom_id res chain seq x y z
N MET A 1 13.61 -3.31 -33.54
CA MET A 1 14.74 -2.82 -32.70
C MET A 1 14.23 -2.66 -31.29
N THR A 2 14.53 -3.63 -30.43
CA THR A 2 14.08 -3.64 -29.04
C THR A 2 15.13 -2.91 -28.20
N VAL A 3 14.82 -1.70 -27.74
CA VAL A 3 15.72 -0.97 -26.85
C VAL A 3 15.50 -1.52 -25.43
N SER A 4 16.34 -2.49 -25.05
CA SER A 4 16.44 -2.90 -23.65
C SER A 4 17.23 -1.84 -22.90
N ARG A 5 16.55 -1.00 -22.10
CA ARG A 5 17.22 -0.17 -21.11
C ARG A 5 17.66 -1.07 -19.94
N PRO A 6 18.93 -1.08 -19.56
CA PRO A 6 19.35 -1.79 -18.36
C PRO A 6 18.78 -1.06 -17.15
N ILE A 7 17.91 -1.73 -16.40
CA ILE A 7 17.52 -1.30 -15.06
C ILE A 7 18.71 -1.57 -14.15
N SER A 8 19.64 -0.63 -14.06
CA SER A 8 20.82 -0.75 -13.20
C SER A 8 20.74 0.20 -11.99
N LYS A 9 19.86 -0.09 -11.06
CA LYS A 9 20.13 0.13 -9.63
C LYS A 9 19.76 -1.18 -8.94
N LYS A 10 20.73 -1.81 -8.29
CA LYS A 10 20.45 -2.95 -7.40
C LYS A 10 19.53 -2.43 -6.32
N VAL A 11 18.28 -2.90 -6.33
CA VAL A 11 17.34 -2.64 -5.25
C VAL A 11 17.92 -3.26 -3.99
N ASN A 12 18.13 -2.44 -2.96
CA ASN A 12 18.60 -2.92 -1.68
C ASN A 12 17.40 -3.47 -0.89
N PHE A 13 17.22 -4.78 -0.91
CA PHE A 13 16.11 -5.46 -0.24
C PHE A 13 16.27 -5.51 1.30
N SER A 14 17.38 -5.08 1.86
CA SER A 14 17.62 -5.12 3.33
C SER A 14 16.80 -4.06 4.10
N GLU A 15 16.26 -3.07 3.39
CA GLU A 15 15.44 -1.99 3.98
C GLU A 15 13.93 -2.21 3.76
N MET A 16 13.55 -3.33 3.15
CA MET A 16 12.14 -3.67 2.89
C MET A 16 11.66 -4.72 3.89
N SER A 17 10.34 -4.75 4.16
CA SER A 17 9.78 -5.84 4.94
C SER A 17 10.13 -7.19 4.31
N GLU A 18 10.25 -8.22 5.13
CA GLU A 18 10.61 -9.56 4.64
C GLU A 18 9.60 -10.10 3.62
N ARG A 19 8.30 -9.83 3.82
CA ARG A 19 7.25 -10.23 2.89
C ARG A 19 7.39 -9.54 1.53
N LEU A 20 7.61 -8.22 1.50
CA LEU A 20 7.85 -7.47 0.26
C LEU A 20 9.08 -7.98 -0.48
N SER A 21 10.19 -8.15 0.25
CA SER A 21 11.43 -8.66 -0.31
C SER A 21 11.27 -10.07 -0.90
N ALA A 22 10.53 -10.95 -0.23
CA ALA A 22 10.27 -12.30 -0.70
C ALA A 22 9.39 -12.30 -1.96
N ALA A 23 8.35 -11.46 -2.01
CA ALA A 23 7.46 -11.35 -3.17
C ALA A 23 8.22 -10.90 -4.43
N PHE A 24 9.05 -9.85 -4.32
CA PHE A 24 9.84 -9.38 -5.46
C PHE A 24 10.95 -10.35 -5.86
N ARG A 25 11.58 -11.05 -4.90
CA ARG A 25 12.56 -12.11 -5.22
C ARG A 25 11.89 -13.24 -5.99
N ARG A 26 10.72 -13.72 -5.53
CA ARG A 26 9.96 -14.78 -6.22
C ARG A 26 9.65 -14.41 -7.66
N ALA A 27 9.06 -13.23 -7.92
CA ALA A 27 8.75 -12.79 -9.27
C ALA A 27 10.00 -12.71 -10.17
N ARG A 28 11.11 -12.21 -9.63
CA ARG A 28 12.40 -12.16 -10.35
C ARG A 28 12.94 -13.55 -10.66
N ASP A 29 12.90 -14.47 -9.70
CA ASP A 29 13.44 -15.83 -9.87
C ASP A 29 12.60 -16.65 -10.88
N GLU A 30 11.30 -16.31 -10.99
CA GLU A 30 10.37 -16.82 -12.03
C GLU A 30 10.53 -16.10 -13.39
N GLY A 31 11.39 -15.10 -13.49
CA GLY A 31 11.65 -14.37 -14.74
C GLY A 31 10.49 -13.50 -15.22
N ARG A 32 9.59 -13.07 -14.32
CA ARG A 32 8.43 -12.23 -14.63
C ARG A 32 8.41 -10.92 -13.83
N ALA A 33 7.58 -9.98 -14.28
CA ALA A 33 7.25 -8.81 -13.47
C ALA A 33 6.37 -9.19 -12.28
N ALA A 34 6.51 -8.46 -11.16
CA ALA A 34 5.57 -8.56 -10.05
C ALA A 34 4.24 -7.90 -10.42
N LEU A 35 3.13 -8.55 -10.05
CA LEU A 35 1.78 -8.00 -10.20
C LEU A 35 1.38 -7.28 -8.92
N VAL A 36 1.19 -5.95 -9.02
CA VAL A 36 0.85 -5.07 -7.89
C VAL A 36 -0.47 -4.35 -8.20
N PRO A 37 -1.63 -4.94 -7.93
CA PRO A 37 -2.91 -4.27 -8.12
C PRO A 37 -3.17 -3.22 -7.05
N PHE A 38 -3.73 -2.06 -7.46
CA PHE A 38 -4.21 -1.00 -6.60
C PHE A 38 -5.72 -1.16 -6.34
N VAL A 39 -6.14 -0.97 -5.08
CA VAL A 39 -7.56 -0.98 -4.68
C VAL A 39 -7.80 0.16 -3.69
N THR A 40 -8.72 1.09 -4.01
CA THR A 40 -9.19 2.08 -3.04
C THR A 40 -9.98 1.40 -1.94
N VAL A 41 -9.54 1.53 -0.68
CA VAL A 41 -10.23 0.97 0.48
C VAL A 41 -11.62 1.60 0.61
N GLY A 42 -12.66 0.75 0.68
CA GLY A 42 -14.05 1.19 0.79
C GLY A 42 -14.73 1.50 -0.54
N TYR A 43 -14.11 1.20 -1.69
CA TYR A 43 -14.76 1.35 -2.98
C TYR A 43 -15.05 -0.02 -3.64
N PRO A 44 -16.28 -0.29 -4.10
CA PRO A 44 -17.50 0.50 -3.89
C PRO A 44 -18.08 0.41 -2.46
N SER A 45 -17.53 -0.45 -1.61
CA SER A 45 -17.83 -0.55 -0.18
C SER A 45 -16.69 -1.25 0.56
N VAL A 46 -16.67 -1.20 1.88
CA VAL A 46 -15.72 -1.93 2.73
C VAL A 46 -15.86 -3.44 2.53
N GLU A 47 -17.09 -3.96 2.46
CA GLU A 47 -17.36 -5.39 2.24
C GLU A 47 -16.86 -5.86 0.86
N ALA A 48 -16.93 -4.98 -0.15
CA ALA A 48 -16.36 -5.27 -1.46
C ALA A 48 -14.83 -5.37 -1.40
N THR A 49 -14.17 -4.44 -0.70
CA THR A 49 -12.72 -4.48 -0.48
C THR A 49 -12.30 -5.82 0.17
N LEU A 50 -12.99 -6.23 1.24
CA LEU A 50 -12.70 -7.49 1.95
C LEU A 50 -12.88 -8.76 1.09
N LYS A 51 -13.66 -8.68 0.01
CA LYS A 51 -13.84 -9.78 -0.97
C LYS A 51 -12.86 -9.71 -2.12
N ILE A 52 -12.54 -8.50 -2.59
CA ILE A 52 -11.66 -8.27 -3.75
C ILE A 52 -10.22 -8.68 -3.41
N ILE A 53 -9.71 -8.32 -2.23
CA ILE A 53 -8.30 -8.55 -1.90
C ILE A 53 -7.95 -10.04 -1.86
N PRO A 54 -8.69 -10.94 -1.19
CA PRO A 54 -8.42 -12.37 -1.25
C PRO A 54 -8.55 -12.95 -2.68
N ALA A 55 -9.46 -12.42 -3.50
CA ALA A 55 -9.60 -12.85 -4.89
C ALA A 55 -8.38 -12.44 -5.74
N LEU A 56 -7.82 -11.23 -5.52
CA LEU A 56 -6.60 -10.79 -6.18
C LEU A 56 -5.39 -11.63 -5.76
N GLU A 57 -5.26 -11.98 -4.48
CA GLU A 57 -4.23 -12.90 -3.99
C GLU A 57 -4.37 -14.27 -4.66
N ALA A 58 -5.57 -14.84 -4.67
CA ALA A 58 -5.85 -16.12 -5.33
C ALA A 58 -5.58 -16.10 -6.84
N ALA A 59 -5.72 -14.94 -7.48
CA ALA A 59 -5.41 -14.72 -8.89
C ALA A 59 -3.90 -14.51 -9.17
N GLY A 60 -3.05 -14.49 -8.13
CA GLY A 60 -1.60 -14.41 -8.28
C GLY A 60 -1.00 -13.01 -8.12
N ALA A 61 -1.68 -12.10 -7.44
CA ALA A 61 -1.06 -10.82 -7.05
C ALA A 61 0.14 -11.07 -6.13
N ASP A 62 1.23 -10.36 -6.38
CA ASP A 62 2.46 -10.47 -5.59
C ASP A 62 2.49 -9.49 -4.41
N VAL A 63 1.89 -8.33 -4.58
CA VAL A 63 1.72 -7.27 -3.57
C VAL A 63 0.35 -6.64 -3.79
N ILE A 64 -0.32 -6.20 -2.74
CA ILE A 64 -1.56 -5.41 -2.85
C ILE A 64 -1.29 -3.98 -2.40
N GLU A 65 -1.66 -3.03 -3.23
CA GLU A 65 -1.63 -1.61 -2.92
C GLU A 65 -3.01 -1.14 -2.47
N LEU A 66 -3.13 -0.82 -1.19
CA LEU A 66 -4.36 -0.36 -0.55
C LEU A 66 -4.38 1.17 -0.54
N GLY A 67 -5.19 1.78 -1.39
CA GLY A 67 -5.39 3.23 -1.45
C GLY A 67 -6.17 3.73 -0.24
N VAL A 68 -5.54 4.55 0.61
CA VAL A 68 -6.20 5.24 1.71
C VAL A 68 -6.88 6.50 1.15
N PRO A 69 -8.21 6.64 1.26
CA PRO A 69 -8.92 7.76 0.66
C PRO A 69 -8.48 9.11 1.22
N PHE A 70 -8.35 10.10 0.34
CA PHE A 70 -8.01 11.47 0.68
C PHE A 70 -8.81 12.45 -0.21
N SER A 71 -9.20 13.61 0.35
CA SER A 71 -10.05 14.61 -0.35
C SER A 71 -9.35 15.30 -1.51
N ASP A 72 -8.01 15.46 -1.43
CA ASP A 72 -7.23 16.27 -2.36
C ASP A 72 -6.09 15.49 -3.01
N PRO A 73 -6.39 14.39 -3.76
CA PRO A 73 -5.38 13.49 -4.30
C PRO A 73 -4.71 14.06 -5.55
N LEU A 74 -3.77 15.00 -5.38
CA LEU A 74 -3.14 15.79 -6.44
C LEU A 74 -2.37 14.96 -7.49
N ALA A 75 -1.86 13.78 -7.10
CA ALA A 75 -1.10 12.91 -8.00
C ALA A 75 -1.98 11.93 -8.79
N GLU A 76 -3.29 11.85 -8.49
CA GLU A 76 -4.20 10.84 -9.02
C GLU A 76 -5.03 11.35 -10.19
N GLY A 77 -5.34 10.43 -11.12
CA GLY A 77 -6.27 10.72 -12.21
C GLY A 77 -7.76 10.64 -11.77
N PRO A 78 -8.69 11.05 -12.67
CA PRO A 78 -10.11 11.16 -12.33
C PRO A 78 -10.76 9.88 -11.80
N THR A 79 -10.28 8.71 -12.23
CA THR A 79 -10.79 7.41 -11.80
C THR A 79 -10.52 7.17 -10.32
N ILE A 80 -9.29 7.40 -9.86
CA ILE A 80 -8.91 7.23 -8.45
C ILE A 80 -9.51 8.34 -7.59
N GLN A 81 -9.53 9.58 -8.08
CA GLN A 81 -10.22 10.68 -7.39
C GLN A 81 -11.69 10.32 -7.12
N LYS A 82 -12.40 9.78 -8.11
CA LYS A 82 -13.81 9.37 -7.97
C LYS A 82 -13.99 8.25 -6.96
N SER A 83 -13.14 7.23 -6.98
CA SER A 83 -13.22 6.11 -6.02
C SER A 83 -12.88 6.57 -4.60
N SER A 84 -11.89 7.46 -4.45
CA SER A 84 -11.51 8.07 -3.18
C SER A 84 -12.65 8.92 -2.60
N GLN A 85 -13.23 9.81 -3.42
CA GLN A 85 -14.38 10.63 -3.02
C GLN A 85 -15.55 9.79 -2.54
N HIS A 86 -15.91 8.74 -3.30
CA HIS A 86 -16.99 7.82 -2.92
C HIS A 86 -16.71 7.14 -1.57
N ALA A 87 -15.48 6.66 -1.35
CA ALA A 87 -15.11 6.02 -0.09
C ALA A 87 -15.18 7.02 1.09
N LEU A 88 -14.77 8.27 0.90
CA LEU A 88 -14.90 9.33 1.92
C LEU A 88 -16.37 9.63 2.24
N GLU A 89 -17.27 9.65 1.24
CA GLU A 89 -18.71 9.81 1.45
C GLU A 89 -19.32 8.68 2.27
N LEU A 90 -18.73 7.47 2.21
CA LEU A 90 -19.09 6.33 3.06
C LEU A 90 -18.41 6.38 4.46
N GLY A 91 -17.64 7.43 4.77
CA GLY A 91 -16.98 7.61 6.05
C GLY A 91 -15.69 6.81 6.22
N VAL A 92 -15.08 6.35 5.13
CA VAL A 92 -13.80 5.63 5.21
C VAL A 92 -12.68 6.58 5.61
N SER A 93 -11.96 6.22 6.66
CA SER A 93 -10.83 6.97 7.24
C SER A 93 -9.56 6.10 7.25
N SER A 94 -8.44 6.66 7.74
CA SER A 94 -7.22 5.89 8.00
C SER A 94 -7.45 4.75 9.00
N GLU A 95 -8.25 4.98 10.05
CA GLU A 95 -8.63 3.96 11.02
C GLU A 95 -9.44 2.82 10.37
N THR A 96 -10.35 3.17 9.46
CA THR A 96 -11.11 2.18 8.67
C THR A 96 -10.16 1.36 7.81
N ALA A 97 -9.20 1.98 7.14
CA ALA A 97 -8.21 1.27 6.32
C ALA A 97 -7.36 0.29 7.14
N MET A 98 -6.91 0.69 8.34
CA MET A 98 -6.19 -0.19 9.27
C MET A 98 -7.06 -1.35 9.77
N THR A 99 -8.35 -1.09 10.02
CA THR A 99 -9.30 -2.14 10.41
C THR A 99 -9.49 -3.16 9.29
N VAL A 100 -9.68 -2.69 8.05
CA VAL A 100 -9.78 -3.56 6.86
C VAL A 100 -8.51 -4.40 6.68
N ALA A 101 -7.32 -3.81 6.82
CA ALA A 101 -6.05 -4.54 6.71
C ALA A 101 -5.97 -5.66 7.77
N ARG A 102 -6.34 -5.38 9.01
CA ARG A 102 -6.37 -6.36 10.11
C ARG A 102 -7.36 -7.48 9.83
N GLU A 103 -8.57 -7.16 9.33
CA GLU A 103 -9.56 -8.15 8.97
C GLU A 103 -9.09 -9.06 7.83
N LEU A 104 -8.42 -8.49 6.81
CA LEU A 104 -7.82 -9.25 5.72
C LEU A 104 -6.74 -10.22 6.23
N ARG A 105 -5.87 -9.77 7.15
CA ARG A 105 -4.88 -10.65 7.80
C ARG A 105 -5.55 -11.78 8.60
N ASN A 106 -6.58 -11.45 9.36
CA ASN A 106 -7.35 -12.44 10.13
C ASN A 106 -8.09 -13.45 9.22
N ALA A 107 -8.49 -13.02 8.03
CA ALA A 107 -9.08 -13.87 7.00
C ALA A 107 -8.04 -14.74 6.24
N GLY A 108 -6.74 -14.59 6.55
CA GLY A 108 -5.67 -15.43 5.99
C GLY A 108 -4.95 -14.84 4.78
N VAL A 109 -5.15 -13.57 4.43
CA VAL A 109 -4.37 -12.88 3.38
C VAL A 109 -2.90 -12.82 3.80
N THR A 110 -2.01 -13.38 2.97
CA THR A 110 -0.57 -13.52 3.24
C THR A 110 0.30 -12.63 2.36
N VAL A 111 -0.16 -12.23 1.17
CA VAL A 111 0.60 -11.33 0.29
C VAL A 111 0.93 -10.01 0.99
N PRO A 112 2.07 -9.39 0.70
CA PRO A 112 2.37 -8.06 1.22
C PRO A 112 1.26 -7.07 0.88
N MET A 113 0.89 -6.25 1.86
CA MET A 113 -0.03 -5.13 1.68
C MET A 113 0.69 -3.83 2.00
N VAL A 114 0.61 -2.85 1.11
CA VAL A 114 1.17 -1.52 1.31
C VAL A 114 0.06 -0.48 1.30
N PHE A 115 0.12 0.51 2.18
CA PHE A 115 -0.76 1.66 2.08
C PHE A 115 -0.21 2.66 1.06
N MET A 116 -1.06 3.08 0.13
CA MET A 116 -0.83 4.21 -0.74
C MET A 116 -1.73 5.36 -0.31
N GLY A 117 -1.13 6.51 -0.01
CA GLY A 117 -1.87 7.68 0.45
C GLY A 117 -1.00 8.91 0.55
N TYR A 118 -1.56 9.99 1.06
CA TYR A 118 -0.92 11.30 1.14
C TYR A 118 -0.40 11.59 2.54
N TYR A 119 0.60 12.46 2.63
CA TYR A 119 1.29 12.71 3.89
C TYR A 119 0.42 13.51 4.89
N ASN A 120 -0.47 14.39 4.40
CA ASN A 120 -1.32 15.20 5.28
C ASN A 120 -2.25 14.37 6.20
N PRO A 121 -2.96 13.32 5.75
CA PRO A 121 -3.67 12.40 6.65
C PRO A 121 -2.75 11.72 7.68
N ILE A 122 -1.53 11.37 7.32
CA ILE A 122 -0.54 10.76 8.23
C ILE A 122 -0.14 11.76 9.32
N LEU A 123 0.15 13.00 8.95
CA LEU A 123 0.43 14.08 9.90
C LEU A 123 -0.73 14.32 10.86
N SER A 124 -1.96 14.35 10.34
CA SER A 124 -3.18 14.55 11.14
C SER A 124 -3.45 13.40 12.11
N TYR A 125 -3.09 12.18 11.74
CA TYR A 125 -3.20 11.00 12.60
C TYR A 125 -2.10 10.97 13.67
N GLY A 126 -0.96 11.57 13.39
CA GLY A 126 0.29 11.51 14.13
C GLY A 126 1.23 10.45 13.54
N VAL A 127 2.38 10.88 13.01
CA VAL A 127 3.28 10.05 12.19
C VAL A 127 3.69 8.76 12.90
N GLU A 128 4.17 8.84 14.15
CA GLU A 128 4.58 7.65 14.91
C GLU A 128 3.41 6.70 15.16
N ARG A 129 2.26 7.24 15.56
CA ARG A 129 1.05 6.46 15.80
C ARG A 129 0.58 5.76 14.52
N TYR A 130 0.62 6.48 13.39
CA TYR A 130 0.24 5.90 12.09
C TYR A 130 1.13 4.72 11.70
N CYS A 131 2.45 4.85 11.85
CA CYS A 131 3.40 3.76 11.56
C CYS A 131 3.13 2.55 12.46
N LYS A 132 3.00 2.77 13.76
CA LYS A 132 2.73 1.71 14.73
C LYS A 132 1.42 0.98 14.45
N ASP A 133 0.31 1.73 14.33
CA ASP A 133 -1.02 1.15 14.15
C ASP A 133 -1.14 0.43 12.79
N SER A 134 -0.45 0.92 11.74
CA SER A 134 -0.37 0.25 10.44
C SER A 134 0.42 -1.06 10.52
N ALA A 135 1.56 -1.08 11.21
CA ALA A 135 2.33 -2.29 11.42
C ALA A 135 1.53 -3.35 12.20
N GLU A 136 0.85 -2.93 13.28
CA GLU A 136 -0.06 -3.79 14.07
C GLU A 136 -1.27 -4.29 13.23
N ALA A 137 -1.68 -3.55 12.23
CA ALA A 137 -2.70 -3.96 11.26
C ALA A 137 -2.18 -4.94 10.20
N GLY A 138 -0.85 -5.15 10.13
CA GLY A 138 -0.20 -6.06 9.19
C GLY A 138 0.13 -5.44 7.84
N ILE A 139 0.32 -4.11 7.79
CA ILE A 139 0.83 -3.40 6.61
C ILE A 139 2.35 -3.54 6.54
N ASP A 140 2.87 -3.75 5.34
CA ASP A 140 4.28 -4.05 5.06
C ASP A 140 5.07 -2.84 4.56
N GLY A 141 4.41 -1.72 4.27
CA GLY A 141 5.07 -0.50 3.80
C GLY A 141 4.11 0.59 3.36
N PHE A 142 4.69 1.72 2.92
CA PHE A 142 3.93 2.89 2.48
C PHE A 142 4.41 3.40 1.12
N ILE A 143 3.47 3.92 0.32
CA ILE A 143 3.71 4.71 -0.89
C ILE A 143 3.09 6.08 -0.64
N ILE A 144 3.93 7.13 -0.57
CA ILE A 144 3.51 8.49 -0.25
C ILE A 144 4.01 9.43 -1.34
N PRO A 145 3.19 9.69 -2.38
CA PRO A 145 3.61 10.40 -3.58
C PRO A 145 4.02 11.86 -3.35
N ASP A 146 3.49 12.49 -2.31
CA ASP A 146 3.72 13.89 -1.96
C ASP A 146 4.81 14.10 -0.90
N LEU A 147 5.52 13.03 -0.48
CA LEU A 147 6.65 13.11 0.44
C LEU A 147 7.96 12.82 -0.29
N PRO A 148 8.79 13.85 -0.60
CA PRO A 148 10.08 13.66 -1.22
C PRO A 148 11.04 12.84 -0.34
N THR A 149 11.95 12.11 -0.98
CA THR A 149 12.93 11.25 -0.29
C THR A 149 13.81 12.05 0.69
N GLU A 150 14.09 13.30 0.37
CA GLU A 150 14.90 14.22 1.18
C GLU A 150 14.20 14.65 2.47
N GLU A 151 12.87 14.58 2.50
CA GLU A 151 12.04 15.01 3.64
C GLU A 151 11.50 13.84 4.47
N ASN A 152 11.79 12.60 4.07
CA ASN A 152 11.20 11.40 4.71
C ASN A 152 11.98 10.86 5.91
N THR A 153 12.97 11.58 6.43
CA THR A 153 13.90 11.09 7.48
C THR A 153 13.16 10.59 8.72
N GLU A 154 12.17 11.35 9.21
CA GLU A 154 11.37 10.97 10.38
C GLU A 154 10.53 9.71 10.09
N LEU A 155 9.79 9.72 8.98
CA LEU A 155 8.94 8.60 8.60
C LEU A 155 9.77 7.33 8.38
N LYS A 156 10.92 7.44 7.69
CA LYS A 156 11.83 6.32 7.46
C LYS A 156 12.31 5.70 8.78
N ALA A 157 12.76 6.52 9.72
CA ALA A 157 13.20 6.02 11.03
C ALA A 157 12.07 5.29 11.79
N LEU A 158 10.83 5.76 11.66
CA LEU A 158 9.68 5.13 12.29
C LEU A 158 9.26 3.83 11.58
N THR A 159 9.34 3.76 10.25
CA THR A 159 9.07 2.51 9.50
C THR A 159 10.14 1.44 9.72
N GLU A 160 11.37 1.82 10.05
CA GLU A 160 12.43 0.89 10.45
C GLU A 160 12.27 0.39 11.90
N LYS A 161 11.58 1.17 12.74
CA LYS A 161 11.34 0.85 14.16
C LYS A 161 10.19 -0.15 14.34
N TYR A 162 9.16 -0.07 13.51
CA TYR A 162 7.94 -0.85 13.62
C TYR A 162 7.82 -1.87 12.48
#